data_fb63aa2b2d9a5e9cdf5dbdeab8a3d6ae
#
_entry.id   fb63aa2b2d9a5e9cdf5dbdeab8a3d6ae
#
_cell.length_a   1.000
_cell.length_b   1.000
_cell.length_c   1.000
_cell.angle_alpha   90.00
_cell.angle_beta   90.00
_cell.angle_gamma   90.00
#
_symmetry.space_group_name_H-M   'P 1'
#
loop_
_entity.id
_entity.type
_entity.pdbx_description
1 polymer ?
#
loop_
_entity_poly.entity_id
_entity_poly.type
_entity_poly.pdbx_seq_one_letter_code
_entity_poly.pdbx_strand_id
1 'polypeptide(L)'
;HGPGRMRKSVMGVLFVTVVLAIVATFFGAQHYFNRLETQGASDRMVLYQRALNQTLRQYQHLPFILARDPRYSQALSPLVAGSDTNERLKLIAQEAKLEAIYLMDTTGRVVATSNADESYSFLGQNYGFRPYFQQALKGRRSDYFAIGATSGRPGYFVAEPVRNAENIPIGVIAIKLDMSELQRSWENDSETLVVLNKDNIVVLASNPKWLYRPVSALAPQARDTIRRSRQFGNEVLGPLNWSAMGANRVAVEGINYVLASGPSEWRDWTVNYLQPESVILRQTLLTTTLFGSIITLLLGFATFLRSLRIELAYTASERQRAQLVETNQQLELAQTELARSAKLAALGHLAASVTHELGQPISAFRNHLAAAEMSNEITSPQTALNLNNLVKRMEAIASQFRFFVRGRVNQKTTVDLATVLGETENLLKTEIKDGGIDFQCSQLHDPVELHAHQVLIEQAFTNLLKNAIHAVANEPRPKILLAVEKKSKTVEIRITDNGQGLNGATLTDMQ
;
A
#
# COMPACT_ATOMS: atom_id res chain seq x y z
N HIS A 1 0.71 -24.20 62.53
CA HIS A 1 0.86 -23.97 61.10
C HIS A 1 2.30 -23.57 60.78
N GLY A 2 3.10 -24.50 60.24
CA GLY A 2 4.53 -24.34 60.15
C GLY A 2 4.98 -23.34 59.05
N PRO A 3 6.09 -22.67 59.25
CA PRO A 3 6.64 -21.63 58.37
C PRO A 3 6.91 -22.11 56.91
N GLY A 4 6.99 -23.41 56.68
CA GLY A 4 7.22 -24.00 55.36
C GLY A 4 5.99 -23.98 54.42
N ARG A 5 4.77 -24.01 54.95
CA ARG A 5 3.54 -23.94 54.12
C ARG A 5 3.25 -22.50 53.63
N MET A 6 3.51 -21.53 54.49
CA MET A 6 3.36 -20.11 54.16
C MET A 6 4.39 -19.66 53.09
N ARG A 7 5.61 -20.24 53.12
CA ARG A 7 6.68 -19.97 52.14
C ARG A 7 6.34 -20.55 50.76
N LYS A 8 5.72 -21.73 50.68
CA LYS A 8 5.28 -22.34 49.42
C LYS A 8 4.08 -21.58 48.77
N SER A 9 3.14 -21.12 49.60
CA SER A 9 2.00 -20.35 49.09
C SER A 9 2.41 -18.96 48.56
N VAL A 10 3.32 -18.26 49.20
CA VAL A 10 3.84 -16.96 48.74
C VAL A 10 4.62 -17.12 47.42
N MET A 11 5.43 -18.19 47.31
CA MET A 11 6.20 -18.48 46.08
C MET A 11 5.26 -18.83 44.90
N GLY A 12 4.18 -19.58 45.19
CA GLY A 12 3.13 -19.86 44.18
C GLY A 12 2.38 -18.61 43.70
N VAL A 13 2.00 -17.73 44.63
CA VAL A 13 1.35 -16.45 44.27
C VAL A 13 2.30 -15.57 43.44
N LEU A 14 3.57 -15.51 43.84
CA LEU A 14 4.56 -14.73 43.10
C LEU A 14 4.76 -15.25 41.64
N PHE A 15 4.88 -16.57 41.51
CA PHE A 15 4.99 -17.22 40.21
C PHE A 15 3.76 -16.92 39.31
N VAL A 16 2.55 -17.05 39.86
CA VAL A 16 1.31 -16.73 39.13
C VAL A 16 1.28 -15.25 38.73
N THR A 17 1.70 -14.34 39.63
CA THR A 17 1.76 -12.90 39.32
C THR A 17 2.73 -12.59 38.17
N VAL A 18 3.91 -13.25 38.14
CA VAL A 18 4.89 -13.11 37.05
C VAL A 18 4.31 -13.60 35.73
N VAL A 19 3.73 -14.79 35.75
CA VAL A 19 3.13 -15.36 34.54
C VAL A 19 2.02 -14.45 34.01
N LEU A 20 1.15 -13.96 34.90
CA LEU A 20 0.09 -13.01 34.52
C LEU A 20 0.66 -11.69 33.97
N ALA A 21 1.74 -11.16 34.58
CA ALA A 21 2.40 -9.96 34.10
C ALA A 21 3.04 -10.16 32.71
N ILE A 22 3.69 -11.30 32.47
CA ILE A 22 4.26 -11.66 31.16
C ILE A 22 3.17 -11.83 30.12
N VAL A 23 2.08 -12.53 30.46
CA VAL A 23 0.92 -12.71 29.58
C VAL A 23 0.27 -11.37 29.27
N ALA A 24 0.07 -10.52 30.27
CA ALA A 24 -0.48 -9.17 30.07
C ALA A 24 0.45 -8.31 29.19
N THR A 25 1.76 -8.40 29.39
CA THR A 25 2.76 -7.71 28.55
C THR A 25 2.72 -8.23 27.12
N PHE A 26 2.60 -9.55 26.93
CA PHE A 26 2.49 -10.14 25.59
C PHE A 26 1.26 -9.62 24.84
N PHE A 27 0.08 -9.68 25.44
CA PHE A 27 -1.14 -9.20 24.81
C PHE A 27 -1.13 -7.68 24.63
N GLY A 28 -0.59 -6.93 25.59
CA GLY A 28 -0.41 -5.47 25.50
C GLY A 28 0.53 -5.08 24.36
N ALA A 29 1.70 -5.73 24.28
CA ALA A 29 2.68 -5.53 23.22
C ALA A 29 2.12 -5.94 21.85
N GLN A 30 1.45 -7.10 21.77
CA GLN A 30 0.82 -7.57 20.56
C GLN A 30 -0.26 -6.58 20.05
N HIS A 31 -1.10 -6.10 20.95
CA HIS A 31 -2.11 -5.11 20.62
C HIS A 31 -1.49 -3.77 20.16
N TYR A 32 -0.46 -3.33 20.87
CA TYR A 32 0.27 -2.10 20.54
C TYR A 32 0.95 -2.19 19.16
N PHE A 33 1.77 -3.25 18.93
CA PHE A 33 2.47 -3.41 17.65
C PHE A 33 1.52 -3.69 16.50
N ASN A 34 0.43 -4.42 16.75
CA ASN A 34 -0.59 -4.62 15.71
C ASN A 34 -1.23 -3.29 15.26
N ARG A 35 -1.56 -2.41 16.20
CA ARG A 35 -2.04 -1.06 15.85
C ARG A 35 -0.99 -0.24 15.12
N LEU A 36 0.23 -0.26 15.64
CA LEU A 36 1.35 0.46 15.09
C LEU A 36 1.65 0.03 13.64
N GLU A 37 1.78 -1.27 13.40
CA GLU A 37 2.07 -1.79 12.06
C GLU A 37 0.88 -1.63 11.12
N THR A 38 -0.35 -1.71 11.61
CA THR A 38 -1.53 -1.42 10.78
C THR A 38 -1.56 0.06 10.38
N GLN A 39 -1.25 0.95 11.31
CA GLN A 39 -1.12 2.37 11.01
C GLN A 39 0.08 2.61 10.10
N GLY A 40 1.24 1.98 10.39
CA GLY A 40 2.45 1.96 9.59
C GLY A 40 2.22 1.55 8.14
N ALA A 41 1.50 0.47 7.96
CA ALA A 41 1.14 -0.04 6.65
C ALA A 41 0.32 0.98 5.85
N SER A 42 -0.61 1.67 6.50
CA SER A 42 -1.43 2.66 5.83
C SER A 42 -0.67 3.87 5.33
N ASP A 43 0.17 4.40 6.16
CA ASP A 43 0.90 5.61 5.81
C ASP A 43 1.99 5.29 4.78
N ARG A 44 2.58 4.11 4.86
CA ARG A 44 3.43 3.54 3.82
C ARG A 44 2.64 3.42 2.52
N MET A 45 1.44 2.86 2.56
CA MET A 45 0.58 2.76 1.38
C MET A 45 0.31 4.14 0.77
N VAL A 46 -0.07 5.14 1.57
CA VAL A 46 -0.34 6.50 1.08
C VAL A 46 0.89 7.11 0.41
N LEU A 47 2.09 6.81 0.90
CA LEU A 47 3.32 7.31 0.32
C LEU A 47 3.58 6.73 -1.05
N TYR A 48 3.54 5.43 -1.16
CA TYR A 48 3.72 4.75 -2.42
C TYR A 48 2.61 5.10 -3.43
N GLN A 49 1.39 5.28 -2.94
CA GLN A 49 0.27 5.78 -3.73
C GLN A 49 0.56 7.18 -4.30
N ARG A 50 1.03 8.11 -3.47
CA ARG A 50 1.39 9.47 -3.93
C ARG A 50 2.58 9.45 -4.88
N ALA A 51 3.57 8.61 -4.65
CA ALA A 51 4.72 8.46 -5.52
C ALA A 51 4.32 7.89 -6.89
N LEU A 52 3.48 6.84 -6.94
CA LEU A 52 2.90 6.30 -8.17
C LEU A 52 2.07 7.39 -8.91
N ASN A 53 1.24 8.14 -8.22
CA ASN A 53 0.40 9.16 -8.82
C ASN A 53 1.22 10.33 -9.41
N GLN A 54 2.24 10.80 -8.73
CA GLN A 54 3.10 11.89 -9.22
C GLN A 54 3.93 11.46 -10.44
N THR A 55 4.46 10.24 -10.46
CA THR A 55 5.20 9.70 -11.60
C THR A 55 4.34 9.66 -12.86
N LEU A 56 3.09 9.19 -12.76
CA LEU A 56 2.21 9.14 -13.91
C LEU A 56 1.65 10.53 -14.32
N ARG A 57 1.45 11.47 -13.39
CA ARG A 57 0.95 12.84 -13.71
C ARG A 57 1.89 13.63 -14.61
N GLN A 58 3.18 13.44 -14.47
CA GLN A 58 4.19 14.19 -15.20
C GLN A 58 4.05 14.08 -16.73
N TYR A 59 3.58 12.94 -17.22
CA TYR A 59 3.46 12.69 -18.66
C TYR A 59 2.05 12.89 -19.23
N GLN A 60 1.10 13.29 -18.41
CA GLN A 60 -0.28 13.48 -18.85
C GLN A 60 -0.45 14.49 -19.97
N HIS A 61 0.36 15.55 -19.92
CA HIS A 61 0.18 16.69 -20.83
C HIS A 61 0.85 16.48 -22.17
N LEU A 62 1.86 15.62 -22.27
CA LEU A 62 2.62 15.46 -23.48
C LEU A 62 1.79 14.95 -24.67
N PRO A 63 0.99 13.88 -24.57
CA PRO A 63 0.16 13.43 -25.68
C PRO A 63 -0.84 14.49 -26.11
N PHE A 64 -1.40 15.23 -25.15
CA PHE A 64 -2.33 16.32 -25.42
C PHE A 64 -1.69 17.45 -26.24
N ILE A 65 -0.46 17.83 -25.93
CA ILE A 65 0.29 18.86 -26.67
C ILE A 65 0.62 18.34 -28.08
N LEU A 66 1.15 17.12 -28.15
CA LEU A 66 1.51 16.51 -29.42
C LEU A 66 0.30 16.34 -30.36
N ALA A 67 -0.83 15.88 -29.83
CA ALA A 67 -2.04 15.66 -30.63
C ALA A 67 -2.58 16.94 -31.29
N ARG A 68 -2.22 18.11 -30.76
CA ARG A 68 -2.63 19.44 -31.26
C ARG A 68 -1.60 20.11 -32.14
N ASP A 69 -0.43 19.54 -32.29
CA ASP A 69 0.56 20.07 -33.24
C ASP A 69 0.14 19.75 -34.66
N PRO A 70 -0.08 20.76 -35.51
CA PRO A 70 -0.53 20.57 -36.89
C PRO A 70 0.34 19.62 -37.71
N ARG A 71 1.60 19.50 -37.37
CA ARG A 71 2.56 18.62 -38.08
C ARG A 71 2.15 17.15 -37.99
N TYR A 72 1.60 16.71 -36.86
CA TYR A 72 1.17 15.32 -36.73
C TYR A 72 -0.16 15.03 -37.44
N SER A 73 -1.05 16.03 -37.55
CA SER A 73 -2.24 15.88 -38.36
C SER A 73 -1.89 15.85 -39.86
N GLN A 74 -0.89 16.62 -40.29
CA GLN A 74 -0.36 16.58 -41.64
C GLN A 74 0.34 15.25 -41.97
N ALA A 75 1.11 14.71 -41.02
CA ALA A 75 1.79 13.43 -41.18
C ALA A 75 0.84 12.24 -41.34
N LEU A 76 -0.41 12.37 -40.94
CA LEU A 76 -1.47 11.38 -41.20
C LEU A 76 -2.04 11.46 -42.64
N SER A 77 -1.69 12.50 -43.41
CA SER A 77 -2.05 12.59 -44.82
C SER A 77 -1.13 11.70 -45.67
N PRO A 78 -1.67 10.96 -46.65
CA PRO A 78 -0.86 10.05 -47.51
C PRO A 78 0.28 10.74 -48.29
N LEU A 79 0.26 12.07 -48.38
CA LEU A 79 1.21 12.88 -49.15
C LEU A 79 2.48 13.28 -48.36
N VAL A 80 2.55 13.09 -47.04
CA VAL A 80 3.60 13.72 -46.20
C VAL A 80 4.23 12.73 -45.19
N ALA A 81 4.03 11.43 -45.31
CA ALA A 81 4.69 10.45 -44.45
C ALA A 81 6.20 10.43 -44.71
N GLY A 82 7.00 11.06 -43.82
CA GLY A 82 8.43 11.24 -44.02
C GLY A 82 9.29 11.03 -42.77
N SER A 83 10.57 10.79 -43.00
CA SER A 83 11.62 10.59 -42.00
C SER A 83 11.74 11.71 -40.95
N ASP A 84 11.39 12.94 -41.29
CA ASP A 84 11.39 14.12 -40.43
C ASP A 84 10.47 13.98 -39.20
N THR A 85 9.32 13.32 -39.35
CA THR A 85 8.38 13.07 -38.27
C THR A 85 8.95 12.06 -37.26
N ASN A 86 9.62 11.03 -37.72
CA ASN A 86 10.25 10.04 -36.86
C ASN A 86 11.38 10.67 -36.02
N GLU A 87 12.27 11.43 -36.67
CA GLU A 87 13.39 12.10 -35.99
C GLU A 87 12.87 13.09 -34.92
N ARG A 88 11.84 13.82 -35.24
CA ARG A 88 11.21 14.73 -34.26
C ARG A 88 10.61 13.99 -33.08
N LEU A 89 9.86 12.91 -33.31
CA LEU A 89 9.33 12.06 -32.24
C LEU A 89 10.46 11.45 -31.41
N LYS A 90 11.57 11.08 -32.05
CA LYS A 90 12.77 10.55 -31.40
C LYS A 90 13.38 11.56 -30.45
N LEU A 91 13.61 12.78 -30.89
CA LEU A 91 14.12 13.86 -30.04
C LEU A 91 13.21 14.11 -28.83
N ILE A 92 11.89 14.18 -29.04
CA ILE A 92 10.94 14.39 -27.95
C ILE A 92 10.91 13.19 -27.00
N ALA A 93 10.92 11.96 -27.51
CA ALA A 93 10.97 10.77 -26.70
C ALA A 93 12.25 10.69 -25.86
N GLN A 94 13.39 11.07 -26.46
CA GLN A 94 14.68 11.18 -25.78
C GLN A 94 14.67 12.24 -24.68
N GLU A 95 14.17 13.45 -24.88
CA GLU A 95 14.04 14.50 -23.86
C GLU A 95 13.04 14.13 -22.75
N ALA A 96 11.92 13.51 -23.11
CA ALA A 96 10.89 13.08 -22.16
C ALA A 96 11.17 11.72 -21.51
N LYS A 97 12.27 11.02 -21.85
CA LYS A 97 12.62 9.67 -21.38
C LYS A 97 11.50 8.65 -21.53
N LEU A 98 10.91 8.63 -22.69
CA LEU A 98 9.85 7.70 -23.06
C LEU A 98 10.44 6.50 -23.83
N GLU A 99 9.86 5.30 -23.68
CA GLU A 99 10.24 4.14 -24.51
C GLU A 99 9.83 4.36 -25.97
N ALA A 100 8.67 4.93 -26.24
CA ALA A 100 8.28 5.35 -27.58
C ALA A 100 7.17 6.42 -27.59
N ILE A 101 7.20 7.24 -28.65
CA ILE A 101 6.07 8.04 -29.11
C ILE A 101 5.74 7.56 -30.51
N TYR A 102 4.48 7.32 -30.80
CA TYR A 102 4.07 6.86 -32.12
C TYR A 102 2.71 7.41 -32.52
N LEU A 103 2.60 7.64 -33.83
CA LEU A 103 1.44 8.19 -34.50
C LEU A 103 0.77 7.06 -35.30
N MET A 104 -0.51 6.89 -35.11
CA MET A 104 -1.32 5.86 -35.77
C MET A 104 -2.41 6.50 -36.62
N ASP A 105 -2.66 5.91 -37.76
CA ASP A 105 -3.82 6.25 -38.59
C ASP A 105 -5.14 5.72 -37.99
N THR A 106 -6.25 5.94 -38.68
CA THR A 106 -7.59 5.52 -38.23
C THR A 106 -7.76 3.99 -38.18
N THR A 107 -6.86 3.22 -38.80
CA THR A 107 -6.86 1.75 -38.75
C THR A 107 -6.01 1.20 -37.60
N GLY A 108 -5.27 2.07 -36.91
CA GLY A 108 -4.33 1.70 -35.85
C GLY A 108 -2.94 1.34 -36.35
N ARG A 109 -2.64 1.55 -37.64
CA ARG A 109 -1.32 1.35 -38.20
C ARG A 109 -0.40 2.52 -37.83
N VAL A 110 0.78 2.22 -37.34
CA VAL A 110 1.78 3.22 -37.00
C VAL A 110 2.40 3.79 -38.27
N VAL A 111 2.20 5.10 -38.47
CA VAL A 111 2.74 5.83 -39.62
C VAL A 111 4.03 6.58 -39.30
N ALA A 112 4.25 6.89 -38.03
CA ALA A 112 5.49 7.49 -37.53
C ALA A 112 5.75 7.04 -36.09
N THR A 113 7.03 6.88 -35.72
CA THR A 113 7.43 6.47 -34.38
C THR A 113 8.83 6.99 -34.03
N SER A 114 9.03 7.25 -32.73
CA SER A 114 10.35 7.66 -32.20
C SER A 114 11.42 6.56 -32.27
N ASN A 115 11.01 5.29 -32.33
CA ASN A 115 11.90 4.14 -32.38
C ASN A 115 11.98 3.50 -33.78
N ALA A 116 11.85 4.32 -34.84
CA ALA A 116 11.86 3.83 -36.22
C ALA A 116 13.11 3.03 -36.57
N ASP A 117 14.26 3.43 -36.04
CA ASP A 117 15.58 2.84 -36.32
C ASP A 117 15.95 1.69 -35.37
N GLU A 118 15.11 1.38 -34.40
CA GLU A 118 15.40 0.33 -33.43
C GLU A 118 14.98 -1.06 -33.95
N SER A 119 15.64 -2.11 -33.44
CA SER A 119 15.34 -3.51 -33.81
C SER A 119 13.90 -3.95 -33.53
N TYR A 120 13.24 -3.29 -32.58
CA TYR A 120 11.83 -3.48 -32.22
C TYR A 120 10.99 -2.30 -32.63
N SER A 121 11.26 -1.74 -33.81
CA SER A 121 10.52 -0.58 -34.34
C SER A 121 9.00 -0.82 -34.36
N PHE A 122 8.27 0.23 -33.98
CA PHE A 122 6.81 0.21 -34.06
C PHE A 122 6.29 0.64 -35.45
N LEU A 123 7.16 1.16 -36.31
CA LEU A 123 6.78 1.61 -37.64
C LEU A 123 6.07 0.51 -38.44
N GLY A 124 4.93 0.80 -38.98
CA GLY A 124 4.13 -0.13 -39.76
C GLY A 124 3.35 -1.18 -38.95
N GLN A 125 3.59 -1.30 -37.67
CA GLN A 125 2.82 -2.18 -36.77
C GLN A 125 1.36 -1.67 -36.67
N ASN A 126 0.45 -2.60 -36.33
CA ASN A 126 -0.95 -2.25 -36.13
C ASN A 126 -1.39 -2.54 -34.69
N TYR A 127 -1.85 -1.48 -34.01
CA TYR A 127 -2.36 -1.54 -32.64
C TYR A 127 -3.86 -1.20 -32.55
N GLY A 128 -4.60 -1.32 -33.65
CA GLY A 128 -6.05 -1.08 -33.71
C GLY A 128 -6.88 -1.93 -32.72
N PHE A 129 -6.34 -3.08 -32.32
CA PHE A 129 -6.95 -3.95 -31.32
C PHE A 129 -6.78 -3.47 -29.87
N ARG A 130 -5.93 -2.47 -29.62
CA ARG A 130 -5.64 -1.97 -28.27
C ARG A 130 -6.75 -1.05 -27.78
N PRO A 131 -7.22 -1.22 -26.54
CA PRO A 131 -8.27 -0.38 -25.96
C PRO A 131 -7.95 1.12 -25.96
N TYR A 132 -6.69 1.50 -25.69
CA TYR A 132 -6.28 2.90 -25.69
C TYR A 132 -6.45 3.55 -27.09
N PHE A 133 -6.14 2.83 -28.15
CA PHE A 133 -6.35 3.29 -29.50
C PHE A 133 -7.84 3.47 -29.82
N GLN A 134 -8.63 2.43 -29.52
CA GLN A 134 -10.07 2.43 -29.79
C GLN A 134 -10.81 3.55 -29.07
N GLN A 135 -10.41 3.84 -27.82
CA GLN A 135 -11.00 4.93 -27.06
C GLN A 135 -10.54 6.30 -27.58
N ALA A 136 -9.26 6.46 -27.91
CA ALA A 136 -8.73 7.69 -28.47
C ALA A 136 -9.35 8.00 -29.82
N LEU A 137 -9.52 7.01 -30.69
CA LEU A 137 -10.18 7.21 -31.99
C LEU A 137 -11.66 7.64 -31.87
N LYS A 138 -12.34 7.27 -30.78
CA LYS A 138 -13.67 7.78 -30.41
C LYS A 138 -13.65 9.20 -29.85
N GLY A 139 -12.51 9.87 -29.89
CA GLY A 139 -12.32 11.24 -29.44
C GLY A 139 -12.10 11.43 -27.95
N ARG A 140 -11.83 10.36 -27.21
CA ARG A 140 -11.57 10.41 -25.75
C ARG A 140 -10.13 10.02 -25.48
N ARG A 141 -9.42 10.86 -24.71
CA ARG A 141 -8.13 10.46 -24.14
C ARG A 141 -8.25 9.12 -23.43
N SER A 142 -7.26 8.27 -23.58
CA SER A 142 -7.22 6.97 -22.96
C SER A 142 -5.82 6.64 -22.47
N ASP A 143 -5.78 5.98 -21.32
CA ASP A 143 -4.59 5.40 -20.73
C ASP A 143 -4.79 3.91 -20.53
N TYR A 144 -3.69 3.14 -20.60
CA TYR A 144 -3.76 1.69 -20.59
C TYR A 144 -2.43 1.06 -20.17
N PHE A 145 -2.48 0.11 -19.24
CA PHE A 145 -1.32 -0.72 -18.92
C PHE A 145 -1.38 -2.03 -19.71
N ALA A 146 -0.28 -2.39 -20.36
CA ALA A 146 -0.16 -3.67 -21.03
C ALA A 146 1.31 -4.06 -21.25
N ILE A 147 1.56 -5.33 -21.49
CA ILE A 147 2.80 -5.78 -22.12
C ILE A 147 2.79 -5.34 -23.57
N GLY A 148 3.87 -4.66 -24.00
CA GLY A 148 4.04 -4.19 -25.38
C GLY A 148 4.01 -5.35 -26.36
N ALA A 149 3.11 -5.30 -27.36
CA ALA A 149 2.96 -6.39 -28.34
C ALA A 149 4.22 -6.59 -29.19
N THR A 150 5.00 -5.54 -29.40
CA THR A 150 6.23 -5.57 -30.20
C THR A 150 7.48 -5.65 -29.30
N SER A 151 7.52 -4.85 -28.22
CA SER A 151 8.70 -4.79 -27.35
C SER A 151 8.76 -5.93 -26.32
N GLY A 152 7.64 -6.60 -26.02
CA GLY A 152 7.53 -7.58 -24.94
C GLY A 152 7.66 -6.99 -23.52
N ARG A 153 7.84 -5.68 -23.38
CA ARG A 153 8.07 -5.01 -22.08
C ARG A 153 6.78 -4.43 -21.52
N PRO A 154 6.59 -4.50 -20.19
CA PRO A 154 5.46 -3.84 -19.55
C PRO A 154 5.54 -2.33 -19.78
N GLY A 155 4.44 -1.75 -20.21
CA GLY A 155 4.35 -0.34 -20.51
C GLY A 155 3.03 0.26 -20.06
N TYR A 156 3.06 1.54 -19.77
CA TYR A 156 1.85 2.32 -19.66
C TYR A 156 1.74 3.24 -20.86
N PHE A 157 0.60 3.16 -21.49
CA PHE A 157 0.30 3.84 -22.72
C PHE A 157 -0.67 4.97 -22.42
N VAL A 158 -0.39 6.16 -22.95
CA VAL A 158 -1.34 7.26 -22.95
C VAL A 158 -1.55 7.70 -24.39
N ALA A 159 -2.81 7.75 -24.81
CA ALA A 159 -3.21 8.04 -26.16
C ALA A 159 -4.17 9.20 -26.23
N GLU A 160 -3.98 10.06 -27.21
CA GLU A 160 -4.82 11.22 -27.55
C GLU A 160 -5.25 11.17 -29.00
N PRO A 161 -6.49 11.59 -29.31
CA PRO A 161 -6.93 11.71 -30.70
C PRO A 161 -6.23 12.89 -31.38
N VAL A 162 -5.63 12.62 -32.51
CA VAL A 162 -5.22 13.68 -33.46
C VAL A 162 -6.41 14.05 -34.32
N ARG A 163 -6.70 15.35 -34.38
CA ARG A 163 -7.91 15.86 -35.05
C ARG A 163 -7.58 16.72 -36.26
N ASN A 164 -8.45 16.70 -37.20
CA ASN A 164 -8.43 17.65 -38.33
C ASN A 164 -9.02 19.04 -37.95
N ALA A 165 -9.08 19.94 -38.90
CA ALA A 165 -9.63 21.28 -38.71
C ALA A 165 -11.11 21.28 -38.27
N GLU A 166 -11.85 20.26 -38.67
CA GLU A 166 -13.26 20.05 -38.35
C GLU A 166 -13.45 19.35 -37.00
N ASN A 167 -12.37 19.20 -36.21
CA ASN A 167 -12.36 18.55 -34.90
C ASN A 167 -12.70 17.04 -34.93
N ILE A 168 -12.59 16.40 -36.09
CA ILE A 168 -12.81 14.96 -36.28
C ILE A 168 -11.50 14.20 -36.01
N PRO A 169 -11.49 13.11 -35.21
CA PRO A 169 -10.32 12.26 -35.04
C PRO A 169 -9.90 11.62 -36.37
N ILE A 170 -8.69 11.91 -36.82
CA ILE A 170 -8.08 11.38 -38.06
C ILE A 170 -6.95 10.42 -37.77
N GLY A 171 -6.58 10.23 -36.49
CA GLY A 171 -5.56 9.33 -36.03
C GLY A 171 -5.39 9.44 -34.52
N VAL A 172 -4.41 8.73 -34.00
CA VAL A 172 -4.11 8.69 -32.58
C VAL A 172 -2.61 8.82 -32.38
N ILE A 173 -2.20 9.73 -31.52
CA ILE A 173 -0.83 9.76 -31.01
C ILE A 173 -0.78 9.09 -29.63
N ALA A 174 0.19 8.23 -29.44
CA ALA A 174 0.37 7.52 -28.19
C ALA A 174 1.82 7.62 -27.71
N ILE A 175 1.97 7.65 -26.41
CA ILE A 175 3.26 7.53 -25.74
C ILE A 175 3.28 6.26 -24.93
N LYS A 176 4.43 5.64 -24.82
CA LYS A 176 4.68 4.46 -24.01
C LYS A 176 5.78 4.74 -22.98
N LEU A 177 5.44 4.55 -21.72
CA LEU A 177 6.41 4.50 -20.61
C LEU A 177 6.90 3.07 -20.39
N ASP A 178 8.19 2.87 -20.23
CA ASP A 178 8.73 1.61 -19.75
C ASP A 178 8.49 1.48 -18.23
N MET A 179 7.72 0.46 -17.87
CA MET A 179 7.44 0.15 -16.46
C MET A 179 8.50 -0.75 -15.83
N SER A 180 9.47 -1.23 -16.62
CA SER A 180 10.46 -2.20 -16.16
C SER A 180 11.43 -1.61 -15.12
N GLU A 181 11.75 -0.33 -15.22
CA GLU A 181 12.62 0.32 -14.24
C GLU A 181 11.95 0.46 -12.89
N LEU A 182 10.68 0.90 -12.90
CA LEU A 182 9.88 0.96 -11.68
C LEU A 182 9.74 -0.42 -11.05
N GLN A 183 9.41 -1.41 -11.86
CA GLN A 183 9.27 -2.79 -11.40
C GLN A 183 10.56 -3.28 -10.74
N ARG A 184 11.71 -3.11 -11.40
CA ARG A 184 13.03 -3.49 -10.86
C ARG A 184 13.38 -2.76 -9.56
N SER A 185 12.96 -1.54 -9.43
CA SER A 185 13.22 -0.77 -8.23
C SER A 185 12.46 -1.31 -7.03
N TRP A 186 11.23 -1.77 -7.26
CA TRP A 186 10.42 -2.40 -6.22
C TRP A 186 10.91 -3.80 -5.86
N GLU A 187 11.49 -4.53 -6.81
CA GLU A 187 12.12 -5.84 -6.55
C GLU A 187 13.31 -5.74 -5.61
N ASN A 188 14.02 -4.61 -5.64
CA ASN A 188 15.19 -4.35 -4.79
C ASN A 188 14.82 -3.70 -3.45
N ASP A 189 13.56 -3.34 -3.24
CA ASP A 189 13.08 -2.77 -1.99
C ASP A 189 12.76 -3.88 -0.98
N SER A 190 13.00 -3.63 0.30
CA SER A 190 12.63 -4.54 1.39
C SER A 190 11.12 -4.57 1.67
N GLU A 191 10.38 -3.66 1.04
CA GLU A 191 8.96 -3.46 1.25
C GLU A 191 8.11 -4.30 0.30
N THR A 192 7.01 -4.83 0.79
CA THR A 192 6.12 -5.66 -0.03
C THR A 192 4.95 -4.86 -0.56
N LEU A 193 4.96 -4.65 -1.86
CA LEU A 193 4.03 -3.80 -2.58
C LEU A 193 3.35 -4.57 -3.71
N VAL A 194 2.08 -4.29 -3.91
CA VAL A 194 1.28 -4.85 -4.99
C VAL A 194 0.34 -3.78 -5.53
N VAL A 195 0.37 -3.56 -6.82
CA VAL A 195 -0.64 -2.74 -7.52
C VAL A 195 -1.56 -3.66 -8.30
N LEU A 196 -2.83 -3.54 -8.03
CA LEU A 196 -3.88 -4.25 -8.73
C LEU A 196 -4.58 -3.32 -9.72
N ASN A 197 -4.93 -3.85 -10.89
CA ASN A 197 -5.81 -3.17 -11.83
C ASN A 197 -7.30 -3.40 -11.47
N LYS A 198 -8.19 -2.85 -12.27
CA LYS A 198 -9.66 -3.00 -12.11
C LYS A 198 -10.16 -4.45 -12.10
N ASP A 199 -9.42 -5.35 -12.75
CA ASP A 199 -9.76 -6.77 -12.84
C ASP A 199 -9.07 -7.58 -11.73
N ASN A 200 -8.51 -6.90 -10.72
CA ASN A 200 -7.75 -7.50 -9.62
C ASN A 200 -6.54 -8.31 -10.09
N ILE A 201 -5.89 -7.89 -11.17
CA ILE A 201 -4.65 -8.49 -11.66
C ILE A 201 -3.48 -7.64 -11.17
N VAL A 202 -2.44 -8.30 -10.71
CA VAL A 202 -1.20 -7.67 -10.29
C VAL A 202 -0.47 -7.08 -11.50
N VAL A 203 -0.32 -5.76 -11.52
CA VAL A 203 0.37 -5.04 -12.60
C VAL A 203 1.78 -4.60 -12.21
N LEU A 204 2.01 -4.38 -10.92
CA LEU A 204 3.32 -4.09 -10.33
C LEU A 204 3.40 -4.79 -8.97
N ALA A 205 4.57 -5.32 -8.63
CA ALA A 205 4.78 -5.95 -7.34
C ALA A 205 6.25 -5.96 -6.95
N SER A 206 6.56 -5.91 -5.65
CA SER A 206 7.91 -6.15 -5.14
C SER A 206 8.38 -7.59 -5.41
N ASN A 207 7.45 -8.54 -5.46
CA ASN A 207 7.76 -9.91 -5.84
C ASN A 207 7.40 -10.15 -7.32
N PRO A 208 8.38 -10.33 -8.23
CA PRO A 208 8.11 -10.51 -9.65
C PRO A 208 7.29 -11.78 -9.98
N LYS A 209 7.29 -12.80 -9.09
CA LYS A 209 6.47 -13.99 -9.26
C LYS A 209 4.96 -13.75 -9.13
N TRP A 210 4.57 -12.61 -8.62
CA TRP A 210 3.17 -12.23 -8.48
C TRP A 210 2.63 -11.46 -9.68
N LEU A 211 3.52 -10.98 -10.55
CA LEU A 211 3.14 -10.20 -11.73
C LEU A 211 2.15 -10.94 -12.61
N TYR A 212 1.17 -10.20 -13.10
CA TYR A 212 0.13 -10.64 -14.04
C TYR A 212 -0.77 -11.76 -13.51
N ARG A 213 -0.69 -12.05 -12.22
CA ARG A 213 -1.57 -13.04 -11.57
C ARG A 213 -2.80 -12.34 -10.98
N PRO A 214 -4.02 -12.84 -11.24
CA PRO A 214 -5.22 -12.33 -10.61
C PRO A 214 -5.29 -12.77 -9.13
N VAL A 215 -5.66 -11.85 -8.25
CA VAL A 215 -5.87 -12.12 -6.81
C VAL A 215 -7.30 -12.60 -6.51
N SER A 216 -8.17 -12.59 -7.50
CA SER A 216 -9.53 -13.11 -7.44
C SER A 216 -9.91 -13.79 -8.76
N ALA A 217 -10.97 -14.58 -8.77
CA ALA A 217 -11.44 -15.23 -9.98
C ALA A 217 -11.83 -14.19 -11.04
N LEU A 218 -11.24 -14.30 -12.22
CA LEU A 218 -11.56 -13.43 -13.34
C LEU A 218 -12.93 -13.78 -13.90
N ALA A 219 -13.78 -12.76 -14.04
CA ALA A 219 -15.02 -12.88 -14.77
C ALA A 219 -14.75 -13.32 -16.23
N PRO A 220 -15.60 -14.18 -16.83
CA PRO A 220 -15.41 -14.64 -18.22
C PRO A 220 -15.26 -13.48 -19.21
N GLN A 221 -16.04 -12.43 -19.05
CA GLN A 221 -15.99 -11.22 -19.90
C GLN A 221 -14.66 -10.46 -19.76
N ALA A 222 -14.12 -10.35 -18.54
CA ALA A 222 -12.82 -9.73 -18.30
C ALA A 222 -11.70 -10.54 -18.98
N ARG A 223 -11.74 -11.88 -18.83
CA ARG A 223 -10.76 -12.78 -19.46
C ARG A 223 -10.78 -12.66 -20.99
N ASP A 224 -11.98 -12.61 -21.59
CA ASP A 224 -12.13 -12.43 -23.04
C ASP A 224 -11.64 -11.06 -23.50
N THR A 225 -11.88 -10.02 -22.74
CA THR A 225 -11.39 -8.67 -23.02
C THR A 225 -9.87 -8.60 -22.97
N ILE A 226 -9.27 -9.16 -21.92
CA ILE A 226 -7.82 -9.25 -21.75
C ILE A 226 -7.18 -10.01 -22.93
N ARG A 227 -7.77 -11.13 -23.32
CA ARG A 227 -7.30 -11.94 -24.44
C ARG A 227 -7.40 -11.18 -25.77
N ARG A 228 -8.53 -10.57 -26.07
CA ARG A 228 -8.74 -9.80 -27.32
C ARG A 228 -7.81 -8.59 -27.40
N SER A 229 -7.62 -7.89 -26.30
CA SER A 229 -6.70 -6.75 -26.21
C SER A 229 -5.22 -7.17 -26.13
N ARG A 230 -4.90 -8.46 -25.96
CA ARG A 230 -3.56 -8.99 -25.71
C ARG A 230 -2.85 -8.26 -24.56
N GLN A 231 -3.60 -7.91 -23.49
CA GLN A 231 -3.12 -7.02 -22.43
C GLN A 231 -1.82 -7.52 -21.78
N PHE A 232 -1.74 -8.80 -21.47
CA PHE A 232 -0.58 -9.42 -20.82
C PHE A 232 0.20 -10.34 -21.78
N GLY A 233 0.08 -10.13 -23.11
CA GLY A 233 0.80 -10.92 -24.10
C GLY A 233 0.46 -12.41 -24.01
N ASN A 234 1.50 -13.24 -23.85
CA ASN A 234 1.40 -14.69 -23.70
C ASN A 234 1.45 -15.15 -22.23
N GLU A 235 1.41 -14.22 -21.27
CA GLU A 235 1.48 -14.57 -19.86
C GLU A 235 0.28 -15.43 -19.44
N VAL A 236 0.59 -16.47 -18.67
CA VAL A 236 -0.44 -17.33 -18.08
C VAL A 236 -0.99 -16.65 -16.85
N LEU A 237 -2.24 -16.22 -16.91
CA LEU A 237 -2.94 -15.57 -15.81
C LEU A 237 -3.36 -16.60 -14.74
N GLY A 238 -2.39 -17.32 -14.18
CA GLY A 238 -2.61 -18.24 -13.07
C GLY A 238 -2.99 -17.48 -11.79
N PRO A 239 -3.97 -17.96 -11.01
CA PRO A 239 -4.40 -17.23 -9.82
C PRO A 239 -3.27 -17.10 -8.79
N LEU A 240 -3.15 -15.94 -8.18
CA LEU A 240 -2.33 -15.74 -6.99
C LEU A 240 -3.13 -16.27 -5.80
N ASN A 241 -2.49 -17.08 -4.96
CA ASN A 241 -3.13 -17.55 -3.73
C ASN A 241 -3.24 -16.37 -2.75
N TRP A 242 -4.32 -15.61 -2.90
CA TRP A 242 -4.64 -14.41 -2.14
C TRP A 242 -5.95 -14.61 -1.42
N SER A 243 -5.93 -14.67 -0.10
CA SER A 243 -7.11 -14.87 0.72
C SER A 243 -7.25 -13.75 1.76
N ALA A 244 -8.37 -13.04 1.70
CA ALA A 244 -8.69 -12.02 2.68
C ALA A 244 -9.01 -12.69 4.04
N MET A 245 -8.37 -12.21 5.11
CA MET A 245 -8.50 -12.72 6.47
C MET A 245 -9.22 -11.72 7.40
N GLY A 246 -9.94 -10.77 6.84
CA GLY A 246 -10.64 -9.69 7.54
C GLY A 246 -10.41 -8.33 6.89
N ALA A 247 -10.70 -7.26 7.62
CA ALA A 247 -10.68 -5.90 7.09
C ALA A 247 -9.30 -5.45 6.57
N ASN A 248 -8.23 -5.77 7.32
CA ASN A 248 -6.88 -5.26 7.07
C ASN A 248 -5.85 -6.39 7.07
N ARG A 249 -6.24 -7.60 6.72
CA ARG A 249 -5.36 -8.77 6.72
C ARG A 249 -5.57 -9.62 5.50
N VAL A 250 -4.48 -10.15 5.01
CA VAL A 250 -4.47 -11.02 3.83
C VAL A 250 -3.40 -12.08 3.99
N ALA A 251 -3.70 -13.28 3.52
CA ALA A 251 -2.68 -14.29 3.28
C ALA A 251 -2.34 -14.32 1.80
N VAL A 252 -1.05 -14.19 1.47
CA VAL A 252 -0.54 -14.28 0.10
C VAL A 252 0.50 -15.38 0.06
N GLU A 253 0.27 -16.39 -0.79
CA GLU A 253 1.14 -17.57 -0.91
C GLU A 253 1.46 -18.22 0.45
N GLY A 254 0.47 -18.23 1.37
CA GLY A 254 0.60 -18.81 2.71
C GLY A 254 1.28 -17.94 3.76
N ILE A 255 1.68 -16.74 3.43
CA ILE A 255 2.26 -15.76 4.36
C ILE A 255 1.17 -14.74 4.73
N ASN A 256 1.02 -14.49 6.03
CA ASN A 256 0.07 -13.50 6.54
C ASN A 256 0.67 -12.10 6.56
N TYR A 257 -0.14 -11.15 6.10
CA TYR A 257 0.22 -9.73 6.04
C TYR A 257 -0.87 -8.85 6.63
N VAL A 258 -0.47 -7.77 7.25
CA VAL A 258 -1.32 -6.59 7.45
C VAL A 258 -1.41 -5.87 6.11
N LEU A 259 -2.63 -5.67 5.63
CA LEU A 259 -2.93 -5.05 4.34
C LEU A 259 -3.37 -3.60 4.55
N ALA A 260 -2.72 -2.69 3.88
CA ALA A 260 -3.21 -1.34 3.63
C ALA A 260 -3.46 -1.15 2.14
N SER A 261 -4.68 -0.79 1.79
CA SER A 261 -5.11 -0.59 0.41
C SER A 261 -5.60 0.83 0.19
N GLY A 262 -5.22 1.40 -0.93
CA GLY A 262 -5.68 2.72 -1.35
C GLY A 262 -5.85 2.80 -2.87
N PRO A 263 -6.88 3.54 -3.38
CA PRO A 263 -7.02 3.75 -4.82
C PRO A 263 -5.90 4.62 -5.32
N SER A 264 -5.39 4.32 -6.47
CA SER A 264 -4.62 5.29 -7.24
C SER A 264 -5.59 6.36 -7.81
N GLU A 265 -5.10 7.56 -8.08
CA GLU A 265 -5.83 8.57 -8.88
C GLU A 265 -6.03 8.11 -10.33
N TRP A 266 -5.27 7.13 -10.76
CA TRP A 266 -5.34 6.50 -12.05
C TRP A 266 -6.38 5.39 -12.01
N ARG A 267 -7.28 5.50 -12.94
CA ARG A 267 -8.48 4.69 -13.10
C ARG A 267 -8.29 3.26 -12.63
N ASP A 268 -9.04 2.90 -11.62
CA ASP A 268 -9.26 1.53 -11.21
C ASP A 268 -8.00 0.77 -10.71
N TRP A 269 -6.92 1.48 -10.37
CA TRP A 269 -5.76 0.85 -9.74
C TRP A 269 -5.82 0.99 -8.22
N THR A 270 -5.50 -0.11 -7.56
CA THR A 270 -5.40 -0.17 -6.11
C THR A 270 -3.97 -0.46 -5.71
N VAL A 271 -3.40 0.43 -4.92
CA VAL A 271 -2.07 0.24 -4.32
C VAL A 271 -2.25 -0.48 -3.00
N ASN A 272 -1.58 -1.62 -2.86
CA ASN A 272 -1.60 -2.44 -1.67
C ASN A 272 -0.19 -2.50 -1.08
N TYR A 273 -0.10 -2.16 0.18
CA TYR A 273 1.09 -2.37 0.99
C TYR A 273 0.85 -3.57 1.91
N LEU A 274 1.80 -4.48 1.95
CA LEU A 274 1.73 -5.74 2.66
C LEU A 274 2.83 -5.79 3.72
N GLN A 275 2.45 -5.62 4.99
CA GLN A 275 3.38 -5.74 6.12
C GLN A 275 3.34 -7.16 6.66
N PRO A 276 4.45 -7.92 6.64
CA PRO A 276 4.45 -9.28 7.18
C PRO A 276 4.10 -9.31 8.67
N GLU A 277 3.13 -10.14 9.06
CA GLU A 277 2.74 -10.29 10.48
C GLU A 277 3.88 -10.85 11.35
N SER A 278 4.86 -11.54 10.74
CA SER A 278 6.05 -12.01 11.44
C SER A 278 6.85 -10.88 12.10
N VAL A 279 6.78 -9.67 11.57
CA VAL A 279 7.41 -8.47 12.17
C VAL A 279 6.73 -8.15 13.50
N ILE A 280 5.39 -8.17 13.52
CA ILE A 280 4.61 -7.93 14.75
C ILE A 280 4.93 -8.97 15.81
N LEU A 281 4.93 -10.25 15.41
CA LEU A 281 5.23 -11.34 16.33
C LEU A 281 6.66 -11.22 16.88
N ARG A 282 7.64 -10.94 16.03
CA ARG A 282 9.03 -10.74 16.44
C ARG A 282 9.19 -9.58 17.43
N GLN A 283 8.58 -8.43 17.13
CA GLN A 283 8.61 -7.26 18.02
C GLN A 283 7.91 -7.57 19.35
N THR A 284 6.77 -8.24 19.29
CA THR A 284 6.03 -8.69 20.48
C THR A 284 6.86 -9.63 21.35
N LEU A 285 7.49 -10.65 20.74
CA LEU A 285 8.33 -11.60 21.46
C LEU A 285 9.57 -10.92 22.06
N LEU A 286 10.26 -10.07 21.28
CA LEU A 286 11.41 -9.32 21.79
C LEU A 286 11.04 -8.43 22.98
N THR A 287 9.93 -7.72 22.87
CA THR A 287 9.43 -6.87 23.95
C THR A 287 9.03 -7.71 25.17
N THR A 288 8.28 -8.79 24.95
CA THR A 288 7.83 -9.67 26.04
C THR A 288 9.01 -10.37 26.74
N THR A 289 9.99 -10.85 25.98
CA THR A 289 11.19 -11.47 26.55
C THR A 289 12.03 -10.47 27.32
N LEU A 290 12.18 -9.24 26.79
CA LEU A 290 12.88 -8.17 27.48
C LEU A 290 12.20 -7.82 28.81
N PHE A 291 10.89 -7.55 28.77
CA PHE A 291 10.11 -7.24 29.97
C PHE A 291 10.02 -8.44 30.92
N GLY A 292 9.80 -9.64 30.39
CA GLY A 292 9.78 -10.87 31.18
C GLY A 292 11.13 -11.12 31.89
N SER A 293 12.24 -10.88 31.18
CA SER A 293 13.57 -10.96 31.75
C SER A 293 13.80 -9.95 32.89
N ILE A 294 13.38 -8.70 32.64
CA ILE A 294 13.45 -7.62 33.64
C ILE A 294 12.61 -7.98 34.90
N ILE A 295 11.36 -8.40 34.66
CA ILE A 295 10.44 -8.79 35.73
C ILE A 295 11.03 -9.99 36.52
N THR A 296 11.53 -11.00 35.80
CA THR A 296 12.14 -12.20 36.42
C THR A 296 13.39 -11.85 37.20
N LEU A 297 14.26 -10.99 36.62
CA LEU A 297 15.46 -10.48 37.32
C LEU A 297 15.12 -9.68 38.58
N LEU A 298 14.15 -8.76 38.46
CA LEU A 298 13.69 -7.97 39.61
C LEU A 298 13.07 -8.84 40.69
N LEU A 299 12.30 -9.86 40.32
CA LEU A 299 11.70 -10.81 41.26
C LEU A 299 12.72 -11.79 41.84
N GLY A 300 13.64 -12.27 41.01
CA GLY A 300 14.79 -13.05 41.47
C GLY A 300 15.63 -12.24 42.45
N PHE A 301 15.90 -10.99 42.12
CA PHE A 301 16.63 -10.07 42.98
C PHE A 301 15.87 -9.74 44.27
N ALA A 302 14.54 -9.49 44.14
CA ALA A 302 13.68 -9.24 45.32
C ALA A 302 13.59 -10.45 46.25
N THR A 303 13.49 -11.68 45.67
CA THR A 303 13.50 -12.91 46.47
C THR A 303 14.87 -13.19 47.09
N PHE A 304 15.95 -12.86 46.38
CA PHE A 304 17.32 -12.95 46.89
C PHE A 304 17.54 -11.97 48.08
N LEU A 305 17.12 -10.70 47.87
CA LEU A 305 17.22 -9.72 48.94
C LEU A 305 16.34 -10.06 50.14
N ARG A 306 15.17 -10.65 49.88
CA ARG A 306 14.30 -11.15 50.95
C ARG A 306 14.97 -12.32 51.72
N SER A 307 15.68 -13.23 51.03
CA SER A 307 16.42 -14.30 51.61
C SER A 307 17.56 -13.77 52.52
N LEU A 308 18.32 -12.80 51.97
CA LEU A 308 19.38 -12.11 52.73
C LEU A 308 18.83 -11.39 53.97
N ARG A 309 17.67 -10.73 53.84
CA ARG A 309 17.02 -10.06 54.94
C ARG A 309 16.58 -11.05 56.06
N ILE A 310 16.07 -12.21 55.63
CA ILE A 310 15.66 -13.24 56.58
C ILE A 310 16.88 -13.78 57.33
N GLU A 311 18.03 -13.95 56.65
CA GLU A 311 19.29 -14.35 57.28
C GLU A 311 19.85 -13.25 58.21
N LEU A 312 19.85 -12.01 57.74
CA LEU A 312 20.34 -10.87 58.49
C LEU A 312 19.39 -10.44 59.62
N ALA A 313 18.07 -10.66 59.45
CA ALA A 313 17.08 -10.39 60.50
C ALA A 313 17.20 -11.32 61.69
N TYR A 314 17.85 -12.45 61.54
CA TYR A 314 18.22 -13.31 62.66
C TYR A 314 19.44 -12.79 63.44
N THR A 315 20.24 -11.92 62.82
CA THR A 315 21.54 -11.51 63.41
C THR A 315 21.70 -9.98 63.57
N ALA A 316 20.84 -9.17 62.94
CA ALA A 316 21.03 -7.72 62.93
C ALA A 316 19.89 -6.94 63.60
N SER A 317 20.28 -5.83 64.22
CA SER A 317 19.39 -4.90 64.89
C SER A 317 18.36 -4.26 63.93
N GLU A 318 17.21 -3.83 64.45
CA GLU A 318 16.13 -3.18 63.64
C GLU A 318 16.61 -1.98 62.82
N ARG A 319 17.71 -1.33 63.22
CA ARG A 319 18.29 -0.20 62.47
C ARG A 319 18.89 -0.59 61.11
N GLN A 320 19.52 -1.73 61.00
CA GLN A 320 20.04 -2.23 59.71
C GLN A 320 18.91 -2.66 58.78
N ARG A 321 17.80 -3.11 59.33
CA ARG A 321 16.60 -3.51 58.57
C ARG A 321 15.93 -2.33 57.90
N ALA A 322 15.79 -1.18 58.55
CA ALA A 322 15.21 0.02 57.94
C ALA A 322 16.10 0.61 56.84
N GLN A 323 17.41 0.64 57.05
CA GLN A 323 18.38 1.16 56.08
C GLN A 323 18.47 0.28 54.81
N LEU A 324 18.35 -1.05 54.95
CA LEU A 324 18.33 -1.99 53.83
C LEU A 324 17.04 -1.87 52.98
N VAL A 325 15.89 -1.59 53.65
CA VAL A 325 14.62 -1.38 52.93
C VAL A 325 14.67 -0.13 52.04
N GLU A 326 15.22 0.95 52.57
CA GLU A 326 15.33 2.21 51.85
C GLU A 326 16.29 2.12 50.64
N THR A 327 17.46 1.45 50.84
CA THR A 327 18.46 1.27 49.77
C THR A 327 17.92 0.40 48.64
N ASN A 328 17.11 -0.62 48.94
CA ASN A 328 16.50 -1.48 47.94
C ASN A 328 15.45 -0.77 47.07
N GLN A 329 14.63 0.10 47.70
CA GLN A 329 13.65 0.88 46.97
C GLN A 329 14.32 1.84 45.98
N GLN A 330 15.40 2.50 46.36
CA GLN A 330 16.17 3.38 45.48
C GLN A 330 16.82 2.60 44.31
N LEU A 331 17.28 1.37 44.56
CA LEU A 331 17.88 0.52 43.53
C LEU A 331 16.84 0.05 42.50
N GLU A 332 15.65 -0.33 42.93
CA GLU A 332 14.55 -0.72 42.05
C GLU A 332 14.05 0.48 41.17
N LEU A 333 13.97 1.66 41.77
CA LEU A 333 13.64 2.89 41.06
C LEU A 333 14.71 3.25 40.02
N ALA A 334 15.99 3.17 40.37
CA ALA A 334 17.10 3.42 39.48
C ALA A 334 17.18 2.41 38.31
N GLN A 335 16.94 1.11 38.61
CA GLN A 335 16.90 0.09 37.57
C GLN A 335 15.72 0.25 36.61
N THR A 336 14.55 0.69 37.14
CA THR A 336 13.37 0.97 36.33
C THR A 336 13.63 2.16 35.38
N GLU A 337 14.28 3.20 35.88
CA GLU A 337 14.67 4.37 35.09
C GLU A 337 15.72 4.03 34.01
N LEU A 338 16.73 3.22 34.36
CA LEU A 338 17.75 2.74 33.41
C LEU A 338 17.16 1.84 32.33
N ALA A 339 16.27 0.92 32.70
CA ALA A 339 15.59 0.05 31.73
C ALA A 339 14.70 0.84 30.74
N ARG A 340 14.03 1.90 31.24
CA ARG A 340 13.25 2.83 30.41
C ARG A 340 14.12 3.63 29.45
N SER A 341 15.25 4.15 29.93
CA SER A 341 16.21 4.93 29.13
C SER A 341 16.88 4.08 28.05
N ALA A 342 17.32 2.85 28.40
CA ALA A 342 17.94 1.93 27.45
C ALA A 342 16.97 1.52 26.31
N LYS A 343 15.68 1.33 26.65
CA LYS A 343 14.64 1.03 25.64
C LYS A 343 14.44 2.18 24.68
N LEU A 344 14.38 3.42 25.19
CA LEU A 344 14.22 4.61 24.37
C LEU A 344 15.43 4.86 23.44
N ALA A 345 16.63 4.62 23.95
CA ALA A 345 17.87 4.75 23.17
C ALA A 345 17.97 3.68 22.06
N ALA A 346 17.63 2.42 22.36
CA ALA A 346 17.62 1.37 21.35
C ALA A 346 16.58 1.63 20.24
N LEU A 347 15.37 2.10 20.63
CA LEU A 347 14.34 2.48 19.69
C LEU A 347 14.76 3.68 18.81
N GLY A 348 15.43 4.67 19.41
CA GLY A 348 15.93 5.86 18.69
C GLY A 348 17.03 5.51 17.67
N HIS A 349 17.93 4.58 18.00
CA HIS A 349 18.99 4.14 17.08
C HIS A 349 18.46 3.37 15.86
N LEU A 350 17.53 2.43 16.09
CA LEU A 350 16.86 1.71 15.00
C LEU A 350 16.07 2.64 14.11
N ALA A 351 15.40 3.63 14.70
CA ALA A 351 14.66 4.65 13.98
C ALA A 351 15.52 5.51 13.06
N ALA A 352 16.67 5.93 13.55
CA ALA A 352 17.61 6.76 12.77
C ALA A 352 18.23 5.96 11.60
N SER A 353 18.61 4.68 11.83
CA SER A 353 19.19 3.81 10.80
C SER A 353 18.22 3.55 9.64
N VAL A 354 16.99 3.17 9.95
CA VAL A 354 15.95 2.91 8.94
C VAL A 354 15.60 4.17 8.15
N THR A 355 15.55 5.34 8.83
CA THR A 355 15.28 6.62 8.15
C THR A 355 16.41 6.99 7.19
N HIS A 356 17.66 6.72 7.55
CA HIS A 356 18.82 6.99 6.71
C HIS A 356 18.91 6.02 5.52
N GLU A 357 18.68 4.72 5.75
CA GLU A 357 18.70 3.69 4.72
C GLU A 357 17.52 3.79 3.73
N LEU A 358 16.38 4.33 4.17
CA LEU A 358 15.25 4.63 3.29
C LEU A 358 15.45 5.94 2.52
N GLY A 359 16.10 6.91 3.12
CA GLY A 359 16.39 8.20 2.46
C GLY A 359 17.37 8.08 1.27
N GLN A 360 18.30 7.13 1.32
CA GLN A 360 19.27 6.91 0.24
C GLN A 360 18.62 6.37 -1.07
N PRO A 361 17.83 5.29 -1.07
CA PRO A 361 17.14 4.84 -2.28
C PRO A 361 16.10 5.86 -2.77
N ILE A 362 15.44 6.61 -1.88
CA ILE A 362 14.53 7.68 -2.26
C ILE A 362 15.26 8.77 -3.06
N SER A 363 16.42 9.18 -2.59
CA SER A 363 17.25 10.20 -3.29
C SER A 363 17.82 9.66 -4.61
N ALA A 364 18.28 8.40 -4.62
CA ALA A 364 18.73 7.73 -5.84
C ALA A 364 17.60 7.59 -6.86
N PHE A 365 16.40 7.27 -6.40
CA PHE A 365 15.18 7.18 -7.21
C PHE A 365 14.81 8.52 -7.85
N ARG A 366 14.79 9.58 -7.04
CA ARG A 366 14.52 10.94 -7.50
C ARG A 366 15.55 11.42 -8.54
N ASN A 367 16.82 11.07 -8.30
CA ASN A 367 17.91 11.39 -9.24
C ASN A 367 17.82 10.57 -10.53
N HIS A 368 17.47 9.28 -10.45
CA HIS A 368 17.23 8.43 -11.62
C HIS A 368 15.98 8.86 -12.39
N LEU A 369 14.93 9.28 -11.67
CA LEU A 369 13.73 9.82 -12.28
C LEU A 369 14.03 11.13 -13.03
N ALA A 370 14.69 12.09 -12.35
CA ALA A 370 15.08 13.36 -12.94
C ALA A 370 16.06 13.16 -14.12
N ALA A 371 17.01 12.21 -13.99
CA ALA A 371 17.93 11.84 -15.04
C ALA A 371 17.21 11.12 -16.21
N ALA A 372 16.19 10.28 -15.92
CA ALA A 372 15.31 9.64 -16.87
C ALA A 372 14.41 10.64 -17.61
N GLU A 373 14.03 11.76 -17.00
CA GLU A 373 13.32 12.87 -17.60
C GLU A 373 14.19 13.71 -18.54
N MET A 374 15.48 13.87 -18.21
CA MET A 374 16.43 14.71 -18.98
C MET A 374 17.04 14.01 -20.21
N SER A 375 17.10 12.67 -20.31
CA SER A 375 17.78 11.94 -21.38
C SER A 375 16.88 11.41 -22.51
N ASN A 376 15.57 11.66 -22.48
CA ASN A 376 14.63 11.32 -23.57
C ASN A 376 14.53 9.81 -23.93
N GLU A 377 14.97 8.91 -23.05
CA GLU A 377 14.90 7.45 -23.26
C GLU A 377 13.68 6.76 -22.61
N ILE A 378 12.82 7.53 -21.96
CA ILE A 378 11.60 6.98 -21.32
C ILE A 378 10.43 7.06 -22.27
N THR A 379 10.00 5.93 -22.70
CA THR A 379 9.08 5.79 -23.82
C THR A 379 7.61 5.66 -23.46
N SER A 380 7.21 5.82 -22.19
CA SER A 380 5.78 5.82 -21.83
C SER A 380 5.51 6.69 -20.61
N PRO A 381 4.47 7.52 -20.61
CA PRO A 381 4.07 8.33 -19.46
C PRO A 381 3.89 7.54 -18.16
N GLN A 382 3.65 6.24 -18.25
CA GLN A 382 3.36 5.37 -17.12
C GLN A 382 4.60 4.98 -16.29
N THR A 383 5.76 4.84 -16.89
CA THR A 383 6.97 4.46 -16.14
C THR A 383 7.39 5.58 -15.20
N ALA A 384 7.33 6.82 -15.66
CA ALA A 384 7.64 7.97 -14.81
C ALA A 384 6.59 8.19 -13.71
N LEU A 385 5.30 7.96 -13.99
CA LEU A 385 4.25 8.01 -12.98
C LEU A 385 4.43 6.93 -11.90
N ASN A 386 4.81 5.74 -12.30
CA ASN A 386 5.04 4.63 -11.39
C ASN A 386 6.29 4.85 -10.51
N LEU A 387 7.38 5.39 -11.07
CA LEU A 387 8.58 5.76 -10.33
C LEU A 387 8.30 6.86 -9.30
N ASN A 388 7.55 7.87 -9.67
CA ASN A 388 7.22 8.98 -8.77
C ASN A 388 6.27 8.56 -7.64
N ASN A 389 5.39 7.61 -7.90
CA ASN A 389 4.54 6.99 -6.88
C ASN A 389 5.34 6.11 -5.92
N LEU A 390 6.40 5.45 -6.38
CA LEU A 390 7.31 4.71 -5.51
C LEU A 390 8.03 5.65 -4.54
N VAL A 391 8.54 6.77 -5.05
CA VAL A 391 9.21 7.78 -4.22
C VAL A 391 8.25 8.34 -3.17
N LYS A 392 7.01 8.71 -3.53
CA LYS A 392 6.02 9.20 -2.57
C LYS A 392 5.64 8.15 -1.51
N ARG A 393 5.59 6.89 -1.87
CA ARG A 393 5.33 5.80 -0.95
C ARG A 393 6.50 5.53 -0.01
N MET A 394 7.76 5.63 -0.48
CA MET A 394 8.96 5.59 0.36
C MET A 394 9.07 6.81 1.28
N GLU A 395 8.69 8.00 0.80
CA GLU A 395 8.60 9.21 1.61
C GLU A 395 7.56 9.13 2.74
N ALA A 396 6.41 8.43 2.61
CA ALA A 396 5.46 8.20 3.69
C ALA A 396 5.94 7.15 4.70
N ILE A 397 6.69 6.10 4.28
CA ILE A 397 7.38 5.22 5.22
C ILE A 397 8.31 6.05 6.12
N ALA A 398 9.18 6.85 5.51
CA ALA A 398 10.12 7.70 6.24
C ALA A 398 9.41 8.74 7.11
N SER A 399 8.29 9.30 6.64
CA SER A 399 7.48 10.26 7.39
C SER A 399 6.76 9.61 8.57
N GLN A 400 6.23 8.41 8.43
CA GLN A 400 5.53 7.70 9.50
C GLN A 400 6.47 7.15 10.54
N PHE A 401 7.65 6.68 10.11
CA PHE A 401 8.69 6.29 11.03
C PHE A 401 9.19 7.49 11.86
N ARG A 402 9.33 8.67 11.24
CA ARG A 402 9.62 9.93 11.95
C ARG A 402 8.52 10.31 12.96
N PHE A 403 7.26 10.07 12.62
CA PHE A 403 6.12 10.31 13.52
C PHE A 403 6.17 9.38 14.75
N PHE A 404 6.52 8.11 14.55
CA PHE A 404 6.70 7.12 15.62
C PHE A 404 7.85 7.48 16.57
N VAL A 405 9.01 7.89 16.01
CA VAL A 405 10.20 8.28 16.79
C VAL A 405 9.95 9.55 17.63
N ARG A 406 9.17 10.49 17.11
CA ARG A 406 8.84 11.73 17.83
C ARG A 406 7.79 11.57 18.91
N GLY A 407 7.22 10.38 19.07
CA GLY A 407 6.34 10.03 20.20
C GLY A 407 5.07 10.88 20.33
N ARG A 408 4.70 11.63 19.31
CA ARG A 408 3.40 12.27 19.24
C ARG A 408 2.36 11.24 18.80
N VAL A 409 1.99 10.35 19.71
CA VAL A 409 0.71 9.66 19.60
C VAL A 409 -0.32 10.77 19.57
N ASN A 410 -1.00 10.93 18.45
CA ASN A 410 -2.13 11.84 18.37
C ASN A 410 -3.08 11.47 19.51
N GLN A 411 -3.41 12.44 20.35
CA GLN A 411 -4.43 12.27 21.39
C GLN A 411 -5.70 11.81 20.68
N LYS A 412 -6.40 10.85 21.28
CA LYS A 412 -7.75 10.52 20.84
C LYS A 412 -8.57 11.81 20.87
N THR A 413 -9.25 12.09 19.81
CA THR A 413 -10.16 13.25 19.69
C THR A 413 -11.60 12.76 19.66
N THR A 414 -12.51 13.63 20.00
CA THR A 414 -13.92 13.37 19.75
C THR A 414 -14.15 13.45 18.25
N VAL A 415 -14.56 12.35 17.67
CA VAL A 415 -14.78 12.18 16.24
C VAL A 415 -16.26 11.93 16.01
N ASP A 416 -16.89 12.77 15.19
CA ASP A 416 -18.25 12.54 14.74
C ASP A 416 -18.26 11.48 13.61
N LEU A 417 -18.93 10.38 13.89
CA LEU A 417 -18.98 9.24 12.97
C LEU A 417 -19.68 9.59 11.65
N ALA A 418 -20.69 10.47 11.69
CA ALA A 418 -21.40 10.89 10.49
C ALA A 418 -20.49 11.66 9.52
N THR A 419 -19.64 12.54 10.07
CA THR A 419 -18.62 13.27 9.30
C THR A 419 -17.65 12.31 8.62
N VAL A 420 -17.10 11.34 9.35
CA VAL A 420 -16.14 10.37 8.83
C VAL A 420 -16.74 9.49 7.71
N LEU A 421 -17.97 9.02 7.91
CA LEU A 421 -18.68 8.25 6.90
C LEU A 421 -18.96 9.07 5.65
N GLY A 422 -19.38 10.33 5.81
CA GLY A 422 -19.61 11.24 4.69
C GLY A 422 -18.33 11.57 3.91
N GLU A 423 -17.21 11.76 4.57
CA GLU A 423 -15.90 11.98 3.94
C GLU A 423 -15.44 10.73 3.19
N THR A 424 -15.62 9.54 3.79
CA THR A 424 -15.28 8.26 3.14
C THR A 424 -16.16 7.99 1.92
N GLU A 425 -17.46 8.28 2.01
CA GLU A 425 -18.40 8.19 0.88
C GLU A 425 -17.99 9.13 -0.27
N ASN A 426 -17.67 10.39 0.05
CA ASN A 426 -17.21 11.36 -0.93
C ASN A 426 -15.90 10.93 -1.60
N LEU A 427 -14.98 10.34 -0.85
CA LEU A 427 -13.71 9.83 -1.37
C LEU A 427 -13.92 8.71 -2.42
N LEU A 428 -14.93 7.86 -2.19
CA LEU A 428 -15.22 6.70 -3.03
C LEU A 428 -16.34 6.94 -4.05
N LYS A 429 -16.91 8.15 -4.07
CA LYS A 429 -18.06 8.51 -4.89
C LYS A 429 -17.85 8.26 -6.38
N THR A 430 -16.65 8.50 -6.87
CA THR A 430 -16.29 8.27 -8.27
C THR A 430 -16.26 6.78 -8.58
N GLU A 431 -15.64 5.98 -7.72
CA GLU A 431 -15.54 4.51 -7.87
C GLU A 431 -16.93 3.84 -7.82
N ILE A 432 -17.78 4.30 -6.90
CA ILE A 432 -19.16 3.83 -6.75
C ILE A 432 -19.99 4.16 -8.00
N LYS A 433 -19.84 5.39 -8.51
CA LYS A 433 -20.57 5.86 -9.71
C LYS A 433 -20.10 5.16 -10.98
N ASP A 434 -18.80 5.04 -11.16
CA ASP A 434 -18.21 4.41 -12.35
C ASP A 434 -18.46 2.90 -12.37
N GLY A 435 -18.54 2.27 -11.20
CA GLY A 435 -18.94 0.87 -11.03
C GLY A 435 -20.45 0.62 -11.16
N GLY A 436 -21.27 1.65 -11.31
CA GLY A 436 -22.74 1.52 -11.38
C GLY A 436 -23.36 0.91 -10.14
N ILE A 437 -22.74 1.10 -8.96
CA ILE A 437 -23.09 0.42 -7.70
C ILE A 437 -24.28 1.12 -7.05
N ASP A 438 -25.36 0.36 -6.76
CA ASP A 438 -26.46 0.82 -5.88
C ASP A 438 -25.96 0.89 -4.44
N PHE A 439 -25.43 2.05 -4.07
CA PHE A 439 -24.92 2.30 -2.73
C PHE A 439 -26.00 2.95 -1.86
N GLN A 440 -26.37 2.26 -0.79
CA GLN A 440 -27.36 2.73 0.18
C GLN A 440 -26.71 2.89 1.55
N CYS A 441 -26.76 4.11 2.09
CA CYS A 441 -26.28 4.43 3.43
C CYS A 441 -27.47 4.79 4.33
N SER A 442 -27.61 4.11 5.47
CA SER A 442 -28.60 4.49 6.48
C SER A 442 -28.15 5.77 7.18
N GLN A 443 -28.98 6.81 7.14
CA GLN A 443 -28.70 8.06 7.84
C GLN A 443 -28.74 7.85 9.36
N LEU A 444 -27.74 8.36 10.06
CA LEU A 444 -27.76 8.50 11.51
C LEU A 444 -28.74 9.63 11.88
N HIS A 445 -29.78 9.30 12.63
CA HIS A 445 -30.74 10.31 13.09
C HIS A 445 -30.21 11.16 14.25
N ASP A 446 -29.25 10.63 15.03
CA ASP A 446 -28.59 11.33 16.12
C ASP A 446 -27.07 11.37 15.88
N PRO A 447 -26.36 12.46 16.24
CA PRO A 447 -24.91 12.53 16.17
C PRO A 447 -24.28 11.47 17.08
N VAL A 448 -23.28 10.77 16.57
CA VAL A 448 -22.51 9.76 17.30
C VAL A 448 -21.08 10.22 17.41
N GLU A 449 -20.70 10.65 18.59
CA GLU A 449 -19.34 11.01 18.92
C GLU A 449 -18.56 9.82 19.46
N LEU A 450 -17.37 9.59 18.91
CA LEU A 450 -16.44 8.55 19.33
C LEU A 450 -15.14 9.18 19.83
N HIS A 451 -14.62 8.67 20.94
CA HIS A 451 -13.31 9.10 21.42
C HIS A 451 -12.21 8.23 20.81
N ALA A 452 -11.73 8.64 19.65
CA ALA A 452 -10.89 7.79 18.80
C ALA A 452 -9.89 8.60 17.95
N HIS A 453 -9.11 7.89 17.14
CA HIS A 453 -8.24 8.49 16.15
C HIS A 453 -8.97 8.55 14.79
N GLN A 454 -9.37 9.74 14.36
CA GLN A 454 -10.14 9.96 13.12
C GLN A 454 -9.53 9.24 11.92
N VAL A 455 -8.24 9.45 11.67
CA VAL A 455 -7.53 8.86 10.52
C VAL A 455 -7.60 7.33 10.49
N LEU A 456 -7.57 6.66 11.67
CA LEU A 456 -7.67 5.21 11.74
C LEU A 456 -9.08 4.71 11.41
N ILE A 457 -10.10 5.47 11.82
CA ILE A 457 -11.50 5.15 11.51
C ILE A 457 -11.78 5.35 10.02
N GLU A 458 -11.40 6.50 9.46
CA GLU A 458 -11.51 6.80 8.03
C GLU A 458 -10.85 5.70 7.18
N GLN A 459 -9.68 5.27 7.59
CA GLN A 459 -8.95 4.21 6.91
C GLN A 459 -9.66 2.86 6.99
N ALA A 460 -10.17 2.49 8.18
CA ALA A 460 -10.92 1.25 8.34
C ALA A 460 -12.14 1.22 7.41
N PHE A 461 -12.89 2.32 7.36
CA PHE A 461 -14.06 2.43 6.48
C PHE A 461 -13.68 2.43 5.00
N THR A 462 -12.67 3.18 4.63
CA THR A 462 -12.16 3.21 3.26
C THR A 462 -11.77 1.81 2.79
N ASN A 463 -11.03 1.06 3.62
CA ASN A 463 -10.63 -0.30 3.30
C ASN A 463 -11.81 -1.27 3.17
N LEU A 464 -12.77 -1.20 4.11
CA LEU A 464 -13.95 -2.06 4.08
C LEU A 464 -14.84 -1.77 2.86
N LEU A 465 -15.10 -0.49 2.58
CA LEU A 465 -15.91 -0.09 1.43
C LEU A 465 -15.25 -0.45 0.10
N LYS A 466 -13.92 -0.32 0.00
CA LYS A 466 -13.19 -0.75 -1.19
C LYS A 466 -13.26 -2.26 -1.39
N ASN A 467 -13.13 -3.02 -0.31
CA ASN A 467 -13.32 -4.46 -0.41
C ASN A 467 -14.72 -4.81 -0.92
N ALA A 468 -15.76 -4.11 -0.44
CA ALA A 468 -17.12 -4.26 -0.92
C ALA A 468 -17.26 -3.86 -2.41
N ILE A 469 -16.68 -2.72 -2.82
CA ILE A 469 -16.66 -2.27 -4.23
C ILE A 469 -15.99 -3.31 -5.13
N HIS A 470 -14.84 -3.85 -4.71
CA HIS A 470 -14.15 -4.91 -5.45
C HIS A 470 -14.98 -6.20 -5.51
N ALA A 471 -15.66 -6.57 -4.42
CA ALA A 471 -16.46 -7.78 -4.36
C ALA A 471 -17.63 -7.76 -5.34
N VAL A 472 -18.23 -6.59 -5.55
CA VAL A 472 -19.40 -6.41 -6.45
C VAL A 472 -19.03 -6.03 -7.88
N ALA A 473 -17.76 -5.85 -8.21
CA ALA A 473 -17.31 -5.31 -9.50
C ALA A 473 -17.79 -6.15 -10.72
N ASN A 474 -18.06 -7.42 -10.52
CA ASN A 474 -18.51 -8.34 -11.57
C ASN A 474 -19.99 -8.74 -11.46
N GLU A 475 -20.73 -8.14 -10.51
CA GLU A 475 -22.14 -8.47 -10.32
C GLU A 475 -23.02 -7.73 -11.34
N PRO A 476 -24.06 -8.38 -11.88
CA PRO A 476 -24.94 -7.74 -12.87
C PRO A 476 -25.79 -6.61 -12.27
N ARG A 477 -25.94 -6.56 -10.98
CA ARG A 477 -26.59 -5.48 -10.22
C ARG A 477 -25.82 -5.27 -8.92
N PRO A 478 -24.70 -4.57 -8.96
CA PRO A 478 -23.87 -4.38 -7.79
C PRO A 478 -24.59 -3.53 -6.75
N LYS A 479 -24.65 -4.04 -5.52
CA LYS A 479 -25.31 -3.36 -4.40
C LYS A 479 -24.45 -3.41 -3.15
N ILE A 480 -24.31 -2.26 -2.51
CA ILE A 480 -23.62 -2.13 -1.21
C ILE A 480 -24.56 -1.38 -0.25
N LEU A 481 -24.80 -1.96 0.90
CA LEU A 481 -25.58 -1.36 1.98
C LEU A 481 -24.68 -1.07 3.17
N LEU A 482 -24.59 0.18 3.56
CA LEU A 482 -23.96 0.63 4.79
C LEU A 482 -25.06 0.95 5.82
N ALA A 483 -25.16 0.14 6.84
CA ALA A 483 -26.09 0.34 7.94
C ALA A 483 -25.35 0.70 9.22
N VAL A 484 -25.84 1.70 9.94
CA VAL A 484 -25.30 2.13 11.23
C VAL A 484 -26.41 2.06 12.27
N GLU A 485 -26.16 1.31 13.34
CA GLU A 485 -27.09 1.09 14.43
C GLU A 485 -26.47 1.47 15.77
N LYS A 486 -27.09 2.42 16.46
CA LYS A 486 -26.64 2.84 17.79
C LYS A 486 -27.27 1.93 18.84
N LYS A 487 -26.46 1.18 19.58
CA LYS A 487 -26.84 0.40 20.75
C LYS A 487 -26.48 1.15 22.02
N SER A 488 -26.97 0.69 23.17
CA SER A 488 -26.83 1.42 24.46
C SER A 488 -25.40 1.82 24.85
N LYS A 489 -24.35 1.07 24.42
CA LYS A 489 -22.95 1.34 24.72
C LYS A 489 -22.00 1.20 23.53
N THR A 490 -22.51 0.83 22.36
CA THR A 490 -21.73 0.58 21.16
C THR A 490 -22.47 1.10 19.94
N VAL A 491 -21.70 1.35 18.88
CA VAL A 491 -22.26 1.62 17.56
C VAL A 491 -21.86 0.44 16.68
N GLU A 492 -22.83 -0.17 16.06
CA GLU A 492 -22.62 -1.23 15.08
C GLU A 492 -22.69 -0.64 13.69
N ILE A 493 -21.66 -0.87 12.92
CA ILE A 493 -21.59 -0.46 11.53
C ILE A 493 -21.49 -1.73 10.70
N ARG A 494 -22.45 -1.90 9.79
CA ARG A 494 -22.56 -3.07 8.95
C ARG A 494 -22.45 -2.65 7.50
N ILE A 495 -21.47 -3.20 6.82
CA ILE A 495 -21.32 -3.06 5.37
C ILE A 495 -21.74 -4.41 4.77
N THR A 496 -22.72 -4.38 3.90
CA THR A 496 -23.23 -5.58 3.21
C THR A 496 -23.12 -5.33 1.72
N ASP A 497 -22.45 -6.22 1.04
CA ASP A 497 -22.38 -6.26 -0.42
C ASP A 497 -23.08 -7.51 -0.95
N ASN A 498 -23.45 -7.50 -2.23
CA ASN A 498 -24.01 -8.66 -2.90
C ASN A 498 -23.01 -9.35 -3.84
N GLY A 499 -21.73 -9.14 -3.59
CA GLY A 499 -20.64 -9.72 -4.36
C GLY A 499 -20.46 -11.22 -4.10
N GLN A 500 -19.44 -11.81 -4.71
CA GLN A 500 -19.19 -13.26 -4.71
C GLN A 500 -18.79 -13.88 -3.35
N GLY A 501 -18.77 -13.09 -2.27
CA GLY A 501 -18.46 -13.56 -0.92
C GLY A 501 -17.06 -14.16 -0.77
N LEU A 502 -16.83 -14.85 0.32
CA LEU A 502 -15.51 -15.41 0.70
C LEU A 502 -15.26 -16.84 0.18
N ASN A 503 -15.96 -17.30 -0.86
CA ASN A 503 -15.74 -18.59 -1.55
C ASN A 503 -15.46 -19.79 -0.62
N GLY A 504 -16.30 -19.97 0.43
CA GLY A 504 -16.25 -21.14 1.30
C GLY A 504 -15.26 -21.08 2.47
N ALA A 505 -14.54 -19.98 2.66
CA ALA A 505 -13.74 -19.76 3.87
C ALA A 505 -14.70 -19.58 5.07
N THR A 506 -14.52 -20.40 6.11
CA THR A 506 -15.30 -20.29 7.35
C THR A 506 -14.71 -19.23 8.28
N LEU A 507 -15.53 -18.71 9.21
CA LEU A 507 -15.07 -17.77 10.26
C LEU A 507 -13.87 -18.31 11.07
N THR A 508 -13.69 -19.62 11.12
CA THR A 508 -12.56 -20.30 11.79
C THR A 508 -11.25 -20.20 11.01
N ASP A 509 -11.32 -20.00 9.70
CA ASP A 509 -10.14 -19.84 8.84
C ASP A 509 -9.63 -18.38 8.83
N MET A 510 -10.35 -17.47 9.52
CA MET A 510 -10.09 -16.03 9.59
C MET A 510 -9.54 -15.58 10.95
N GLN A 511 -9.41 -16.47 11.93
CA GLN A 511 -8.79 -16.24 13.24
C GLN A 511 -7.31 -16.66 13.24
#